data_1cfa5b5127f6b8bc20f52cec9ba9100f
#
_entry.id   1cfa5b5127f6b8bc20f52cec9ba9100f
#
_cell.length_a   1.000
_cell.length_b   1.000
_cell.length_c   1.000
_cell.angle_alpha   90.00
_cell.angle_beta   90.00
_cell.angle_gamma   90.00
#
_symmetry.space_group_name_H-M   'P 1'
#
loop_
_entity.id
_entity.type
_entity.pdbx_description
1 polymer ?
#
loop_
_entity_poly.entity_id
_entity_poly.type
_entity_poly.pdbx_seq_one_letter_code
_entity_poly.pdbx_strand_id
1 'polypeptide(L)'
;MIEINVDDEQIEDRVNDALQLFGEYNGEGSYRIYVTITITAAMVTRGSIDFDLDEGILPSGINPDDILSILRVLPFDTSSSSTSFMDAKYQMRLNDIHGMQNGLADIAGYEQMQQYLSLIDMKLTGTPQIQWTRQGNALQIFGDLGGTGDLKAGKSIVAEMYVATSANANGKLYNNIFLKEYATALIKEQWGANLIKFEGMVLPGGVQLNGRQIYEDAKSEIEVIRQRIYNEYDTPPDFFVG
;
A
#
# COMPACT_ATOMS: atom_id res chain seq x y z
N MET A 1 38.62 -4.83 20.48
CA MET A 1 37.27 -4.68 19.92
C MET A 1 36.94 -6.02 19.29
N ILE A 2 35.91 -6.73 19.74
CA ILE A 2 35.52 -8.01 19.13
C ILE A 2 34.64 -7.60 17.93
N GLU A 3 35.09 -8.04 16.76
CA GLU A 3 34.31 -7.82 15.52
C GLU A 3 33.00 -8.59 15.60
N ILE A 4 31.91 -7.95 15.19
CA ILE A 4 30.60 -8.61 15.09
C ILE A 4 30.70 -9.59 13.93
N ASN A 5 30.50 -10.87 14.18
CA ASN A 5 30.55 -11.92 13.17
C ASN A 5 29.22 -11.99 12.40
N VAL A 6 28.89 -10.88 11.73
CA VAL A 6 27.71 -10.73 10.86
C VAL A 6 28.21 -10.03 9.60
N ASP A 7 27.96 -10.64 8.45
CA ASP A 7 28.36 -10.09 7.17
C ASP A 7 27.44 -8.92 6.78
N ASP A 8 27.96 -7.97 5.99
CA ASP A 8 27.20 -6.78 5.55
C ASP A 8 25.91 -7.16 4.82
N GLU A 9 25.93 -8.22 4.00
CA GLU A 9 24.74 -8.75 3.32
C GLU A 9 23.66 -9.22 4.31
N GLN A 10 24.07 -9.87 5.40
CA GLN A 10 23.14 -10.30 6.45
C GLN A 10 22.54 -9.11 7.20
N ILE A 11 23.30 -8.02 7.36
CA ILE A 11 22.80 -6.79 7.97
C ILE A 11 21.78 -6.14 7.06
N GLU A 12 22.05 -6.04 5.76
CA GLU A 12 21.12 -5.50 4.76
C GLU A 12 19.82 -6.30 4.72
N ASP A 13 19.89 -7.63 4.72
CA ASP A 13 18.71 -8.49 4.77
C ASP A 13 17.85 -8.22 6.01
N ARG A 14 18.48 -8.11 7.19
CA ARG A 14 17.74 -7.82 8.45
C ARG A 14 17.14 -6.43 8.45
N VAL A 15 17.82 -5.45 7.86
CA VAL A 15 17.27 -4.10 7.70
C VAL A 15 16.08 -4.10 6.73
N ASN A 16 16.16 -4.84 5.64
CA ASN A 16 15.06 -5.00 4.68
C ASN A 16 13.86 -5.70 5.31
N ASP A 17 14.06 -6.76 6.10
CA ASP A 17 12.99 -7.41 6.87
C ASP A 17 12.31 -6.43 7.85
N ALA A 18 13.11 -5.56 8.49
CA ALA A 18 12.58 -4.55 9.39
C ALA A 18 11.77 -3.48 8.64
N LEU A 19 12.23 -3.05 7.47
CA LEU A 19 11.53 -2.11 6.61
C LEU A 19 10.21 -2.68 6.10
N GLN A 20 10.19 -3.95 5.72
CA GLN A 20 8.98 -4.61 5.26
C GLN A 20 7.93 -4.65 6.37
N LEU A 21 8.29 -5.10 7.57
CA LEU A 21 7.36 -5.14 8.70
C LEU A 21 6.86 -3.74 9.05
N PHE A 22 7.75 -2.74 9.04
CA PHE A 22 7.39 -1.36 9.29
C PHE A 22 6.39 -0.82 8.24
N GLY A 23 6.61 -1.11 6.96
CA GLY A 23 5.72 -0.70 5.87
C GLY A 23 4.33 -1.34 5.95
N GLU A 24 4.25 -2.59 6.47
CA GLU A 24 2.99 -3.34 6.55
C GLU A 24 2.13 -2.93 7.76
N TYR A 25 2.76 -2.61 8.89
CA TYR A 25 2.04 -2.43 10.16
C TYR A 25 2.07 -1.00 10.73
N ASN A 26 2.90 -0.13 10.20
CA ASN A 26 2.98 1.24 10.68
C ASN A 26 2.39 2.22 9.67
N GLY A 27 1.44 3.05 10.09
CA GLY A 27 0.82 4.07 9.24
C GLY A 27 1.80 5.11 8.67
N GLU A 28 2.98 5.27 9.28
CA GLU A 28 4.06 6.10 8.73
C GLU A 28 4.91 5.37 7.69
N GLY A 29 4.82 4.03 7.65
CA GLY A 29 5.55 3.17 6.72
C GLY A 29 4.88 3.05 5.36
N SER A 30 3.66 3.54 5.20
CA SER A 30 2.92 3.51 3.95
C SER A 30 2.23 4.84 3.68
N TYR A 31 2.04 5.15 2.42
CA TYR A 31 1.30 6.35 2.00
C TYR A 31 0.38 6.04 0.82
N ARG A 32 -0.66 6.82 0.72
CA ARG A 32 -1.69 6.67 -0.29
C ARG A 32 -1.37 7.54 -1.50
N ILE A 33 -1.39 6.94 -2.68
CA ILE A 33 -1.18 7.64 -3.94
C ILE A 33 -2.30 7.35 -4.94
N TYR A 34 -2.44 8.27 -5.88
CA TYR A 34 -3.32 8.15 -7.04
C TYR A 34 -2.45 8.10 -8.30
N VAL A 35 -2.52 7.00 -9.02
CA VAL A 35 -1.73 6.80 -10.23
C VAL A 35 -2.66 6.72 -11.43
N THR A 36 -2.38 7.53 -12.44
CA THR A 36 -3.11 7.49 -13.71
C THR A 36 -2.48 6.46 -14.62
N ILE A 37 -3.25 5.46 -14.99
CA ILE A 37 -2.84 4.36 -15.86
C ILE A 37 -3.56 4.49 -17.20
N THR A 38 -2.83 4.58 -18.28
CA THR A 38 -3.41 4.54 -19.63
C THR A 38 -3.50 3.09 -20.11
N ILE A 39 -4.70 2.63 -20.40
CA ILE A 39 -4.95 1.26 -20.84
C ILE A 39 -4.35 1.05 -22.22
N THR A 40 -3.44 0.09 -22.35
CA THR A 40 -2.84 -0.31 -23.62
C THR A 40 -3.57 -1.51 -24.23
N ALA A 41 -3.40 -1.71 -25.54
CA ALA A 41 -3.95 -2.88 -26.22
C ALA A 41 -3.40 -4.21 -25.66
N ALA A 42 -2.16 -4.20 -25.17
CA ALA A 42 -1.54 -5.36 -24.52
C ALA A 42 -2.24 -5.73 -23.21
N MET A 43 -2.56 -4.74 -22.38
CA MET A 43 -3.32 -4.94 -21.12
C MET A 43 -4.71 -5.50 -21.39
N VAL A 44 -5.40 -4.99 -22.44
CA VAL A 44 -6.71 -5.49 -22.88
C VAL A 44 -6.62 -6.96 -23.28
N THR A 45 -5.62 -7.31 -24.08
CA THR A 45 -5.44 -8.70 -24.56
C THR A 45 -5.11 -9.66 -23.41
N ARG A 46 -4.33 -9.19 -22.43
CA ARG A 46 -3.94 -9.96 -21.26
C ARG A 46 -5.06 -10.05 -20.21
N GLY A 47 -5.95 -9.05 -20.20
CA GLY A 47 -7.03 -8.94 -19.20
C GLY A 47 -6.56 -8.49 -17.81
N SER A 48 -5.31 -8.04 -17.71
CA SER A 48 -4.70 -7.58 -16.46
C SER A 48 -3.69 -6.48 -16.72
N ILE A 49 -3.46 -5.64 -15.74
CA ILE A 49 -2.39 -4.65 -15.69
C ILE A 49 -1.27 -5.25 -14.85
N ASP A 50 -0.12 -5.41 -15.44
CA ASP A 50 1.06 -6.00 -14.81
C ASP A 50 2.11 -4.90 -14.65
N PHE A 51 2.42 -4.53 -13.42
CA PHE A 51 3.32 -3.42 -13.13
C PHE A 51 4.79 -3.75 -13.38
N ASP A 52 5.13 -5.03 -13.52
CA ASP A 52 6.49 -5.46 -13.89
C ASP A 52 6.71 -5.40 -15.40
N LEU A 53 5.68 -5.73 -16.18
CA LEU A 53 5.75 -5.79 -17.64
C LEU A 53 5.42 -4.45 -18.31
N ASP A 54 4.55 -3.67 -17.68
CA ASP A 54 4.05 -2.41 -18.23
C ASP A 54 4.86 -1.24 -17.66
N GLU A 55 6.03 -0.98 -18.26
CA GLU A 55 6.93 0.08 -17.83
C GLU A 55 6.31 1.49 -17.90
N GLY A 56 6.69 2.35 -16.97
CA GLY A 56 6.32 3.77 -17.00
C GLY A 56 4.91 4.10 -16.46
N ILE A 57 4.22 3.12 -15.87
CA ILE A 57 2.92 3.36 -15.21
C ILE A 57 3.11 4.03 -13.86
N LEU A 58 4.13 3.59 -13.11
CA LEU A 58 4.40 4.10 -11.78
C LEU A 58 5.20 5.41 -11.84
N PRO A 59 4.96 6.33 -10.90
CA PRO A 59 5.81 7.50 -10.72
C PRO A 59 7.27 7.10 -10.45
N SER A 60 8.19 7.96 -10.86
CA SER A 60 9.62 7.74 -10.62
C SER A 60 9.92 7.58 -9.13
N GLY A 61 10.62 6.52 -8.77
CA GLY A 61 11.01 6.22 -7.40
C GLY A 61 10.11 5.24 -6.66
N ILE A 62 9.08 4.71 -7.30
CA ILE A 62 8.21 3.66 -6.78
C ILE A 62 8.46 2.39 -7.59
N ASN A 63 8.83 1.30 -6.89
CA ASN A 63 8.95 -0.01 -7.51
C ASN A 63 7.63 -0.77 -7.40
N PRO A 64 7.33 -1.69 -8.32
CA PRO A 64 6.15 -2.55 -8.24
C PRO A 64 6.05 -3.32 -6.91
N ASP A 65 7.18 -3.76 -6.36
CA ASP A 65 7.26 -4.49 -5.09
C ASP A 65 6.89 -3.64 -3.87
N ASP A 66 6.96 -2.31 -4.00
CA ASP A 66 6.57 -1.38 -2.93
C ASP A 66 5.04 -1.24 -2.82
N ILE A 67 4.26 -1.74 -3.78
CA ILE A 67 2.80 -1.67 -3.76
C ILE A 67 2.24 -2.67 -2.76
N LEU A 68 1.67 -2.16 -1.67
CA LEU A 68 1.05 -2.99 -0.63
C LEU A 68 -0.34 -3.46 -1.04
N SER A 69 -1.18 -2.53 -1.52
CA SER A 69 -2.54 -2.85 -1.94
C SER A 69 -3.10 -1.80 -2.89
N ILE A 70 -4.03 -2.22 -3.74
CA ILE A 70 -4.82 -1.33 -4.60
C ILE A 70 -6.25 -1.36 -4.07
N LEU A 71 -6.75 -0.18 -3.65
CA LEU A 71 -8.04 -0.05 -3.01
C LEU A 71 -9.18 -0.03 -4.02
N ARG A 72 -9.03 0.80 -5.03
CA ARG A 72 -10.06 1.01 -6.05
C ARG A 72 -9.48 1.57 -7.32
N VAL A 73 -10.21 1.36 -8.39
CA VAL A 73 -9.93 1.94 -9.70
C VAL A 73 -11.08 2.84 -10.07
N LEU A 74 -10.76 4.07 -10.43
CA LEU A 74 -11.71 5.07 -10.87
C LEU A 74 -11.55 5.25 -12.38
N PRO A 75 -12.62 5.12 -13.17
CA PRO A 75 -12.55 5.44 -14.60
C PRO A 75 -12.31 6.94 -14.74
N PHE A 76 -11.31 7.31 -15.53
CA PHE A 76 -10.96 8.69 -15.80
C PHE A 76 -10.95 8.93 -17.30
N ASP A 77 -11.86 9.73 -17.79
CA ASP A 77 -11.92 10.10 -19.19
C ASP A 77 -11.24 11.45 -19.42
N THR A 78 -10.07 11.42 -20.06
CA THR A 78 -9.34 12.63 -20.46
C THR A 78 -9.80 13.18 -21.81
N SER A 79 -10.70 12.49 -22.50
CA SER A 79 -11.20 12.97 -23.78
C SER A 79 -12.10 14.19 -23.57
N SER A 80 -11.58 15.35 -23.87
CA SER A 80 -12.23 16.65 -23.76
C SER A 80 -13.49 16.83 -24.61
N SER A 81 -13.94 15.79 -25.29
CA SER A 81 -15.17 15.80 -26.10
C SER A 81 -16.39 15.22 -25.38
N SER A 82 -16.22 14.63 -24.22
CA SER A 82 -17.37 14.19 -23.41
C SER A 82 -17.80 15.30 -22.47
N THR A 83 -18.33 16.31 -23.04
CA THR A 83 -19.01 17.44 -22.39
C THR A 83 -20.15 16.98 -21.52
N SER A 84 -20.24 15.81 -21.03
CA SER A 84 -21.61 15.62 -20.59
C SER A 84 -21.76 14.94 -19.26
N PHE A 85 -20.87 14.05 -18.88
CA PHE A 85 -21.25 13.19 -17.76
C PHE A 85 -20.84 13.74 -16.41
N MET A 86 -19.60 14.23 -16.30
CA MET A 86 -19.18 14.98 -15.10
C MET A 86 -19.95 16.30 -14.99
N ASP A 87 -20.24 16.94 -16.12
CA ASP A 87 -21.07 18.14 -16.15
C ASP A 87 -22.51 17.83 -15.74
N ALA A 88 -23.13 16.76 -16.22
CA ALA A 88 -24.49 16.40 -15.84
C ALA A 88 -24.59 16.02 -14.35
N LYS A 89 -23.64 15.24 -13.84
CA LYS A 89 -23.58 14.87 -12.42
C LYS A 89 -23.29 16.08 -11.53
N TYR A 90 -22.38 16.95 -11.96
CA TYR A 90 -22.07 18.20 -11.29
C TYR A 90 -23.26 19.16 -11.31
N GLN A 91 -23.91 19.31 -12.46
CA GLN A 91 -25.12 20.12 -12.62
C GLN A 91 -26.29 19.59 -11.80
N MET A 92 -26.47 18.27 -11.72
CA MET A 92 -27.47 17.65 -10.86
C MET A 92 -27.19 17.92 -9.39
N ARG A 93 -25.94 17.83 -8.94
CA ARG A 93 -25.55 18.16 -7.56
C ARG A 93 -25.69 19.66 -7.26
N LEU A 94 -25.37 20.53 -8.21
CA LEU A 94 -25.62 21.97 -8.08
C LEU A 94 -27.09 22.27 -7.98
N ASN A 95 -27.93 21.66 -8.79
CA ASN A 95 -29.39 21.83 -8.72
C ASN A 95 -29.96 21.32 -7.39
N ASP A 96 -29.40 20.23 -6.84
CA ASP A 96 -29.78 19.70 -5.53
C ASP A 96 -29.42 20.70 -4.41
N ILE A 97 -28.22 21.27 -4.45
CA ILE A 97 -27.80 22.32 -3.50
C ILE A 97 -28.66 23.58 -3.65
N HIS A 98 -28.98 24.00 -4.87
CA HIS A 98 -29.84 25.16 -5.10
C HIS A 98 -31.32 24.88 -4.77
N GLY A 99 -31.80 23.66 -4.97
CA GLY A 99 -33.13 23.21 -4.56
C GLY A 99 -33.32 23.25 -3.04
N MET A 100 -32.31 22.93 -2.28
CA MET A 100 -32.32 23.06 -0.82
C MET A 100 -32.38 24.51 -0.34
N GLN A 101 -31.88 25.45 -1.12
CA GLN A 101 -31.88 26.88 -0.75
C GLN A 101 -33.27 27.53 -0.88
N ASN A 102 -34.17 26.98 -1.66
CA ASN A 102 -35.52 27.48 -1.85
C ASN A 102 -36.57 26.98 -0.85
N GLY A 103 -36.13 26.31 0.21
CA GLY A 103 -36.84 26.08 1.45
C GLY A 103 -38.05 25.16 1.38
N LEU A 104 -38.11 24.22 2.30
CA LEU A 104 -39.30 23.55 2.85
C LEU A 104 -40.19 22.70 1.92
N ALA A 105 -39.98 22.70 0.64
CA ALA A 105 -40.74 21.87 -0.25
C ALA A 105 -40.10 20.48 -0.35
N ASP A 106 -40.67 19.60 0.43
CA ASP A 106 -40.65 18.18 0.16
C ASP A 106 -39.35 17.41 0.47
N ILE A 107 -39.16 17.14 1.77
CA ILE A 107 -38.17 16.16 2.24
C ILE A 107 -38.34 14.82 1.50
N ALA A 108 -39.55 14.44 1.14
CA ALA A 108 -39.85 13.25 0.37
C ALA A 108 -39.30 13.32 -1.08
N GLY A 109 -39.38 14.49 -1.70
CA GLY A 109 -38.79 14.73 -3.02
C GLY A 109 -37.26 14.70 -2.99
N TYR A 110 -36.66 15.19 -1.91
CA TYR A 110 -35.22 15.14 -1.69
C TYR A 110 -34.74 13.69 -1.53
N GLU A 111 -35.41 12.88 -0.73
CA GLU A 111 -35.05 11.45 -0.56
C GLU A 111 -35.24 10.68 -1.87
N GLN A 112 -36.30 10.93 -2.63
CA GLN A 112 -36.46 10.31 -3.95
C GLN A 112 -35.35 10.70 -4.93
N MET A 113 -34.93 11.97 -4.92
CA MET A 113 -33.81 12.46 -5.74
C MET A 113 -32.50 11.81 -5.34
N GLN A 114 -32.24 11.68 -4.04
CA GLN A 114 -31.06 11.00 -3.50
C GLN A 114 -31.04 9.52 -3.88
N GLN A 115 -32.17 8.83 -3.77
CA GLN A 115 -32.29 7.45 -4.20
C GLN A 115 -32.10 7.29 -5.71
N TYR A 116 -32.63 8.21 -6.50
CA TYR A 116 -32.45 8.20 -7.96
C TYR A 116 -31.01 8.51 -8.35
N LEU A 117 -30.34 9.46 -7.71
CA LEU A 117 -28.92 9.76 -7.91
C LEU A 117 -28.03 8.59 -7.49
N SER A 118 -28.36 7.92 -6.38
CA SER A 118 -27.67 6.71 -5.93
C SER A 118 -27.84 5.55 -6.93
N LEU A 119 -29.02 5.40 -7.51
CA LEU A 119 -29.29 4.39 -8.55
C LEU A 119 -28.57 4.71 -9.86
N ILE A 120 -28.50 5.99 -10.24
CA ILE A 120 -27.71 6.45 -11.37
C ILE A 120 -26.23 6.22 -11.10
N ASP A 121 -25.74 6.56 -9.91
CA ASP A 121 -24.35 6.34 -9.49
C ASP A 121 -24.00 4.86 -9.55
N MET A 122 -24.88 3.97 -9.08
CA MET A 122 -24.67 2.53 -9.14
C MET A 122 -24.69 1.98 -10.58
N LYS A 123 -25.51 2.53 -11.48
CA LYS A 123 -25.60 2.09 -12.88
C LYS A 123 -24.51 2.67 -13.77
N LEU A 124 -24.04 3.86 -13.49
CA LEU A 124 -23.15 4.61 -14.37
C LEU A 124 -21.71 4.68 -13.85
N THR A 125 -21.50 4.54 -12.56
CA THR A 125 -20.20 4.50 -11.91
C THR A 125 -20.02 3.23 -11.12
N GLY A 126 -20.58 2.10 -11.60
CA GLY A 126 -20.25 0.80 -11.02
C GLY A 126 -18.73 0.71 -10.92
N THR A 127 -18.19 0.83 -9.70
CA THR A 127 -16.76 0.66 -9.50
C THR A 127 -16.41 -0.74 -9.98
N PRO A 128 -15.53 -0.86 -10.96
CA PRO A 128 -15.14 -2.18 -11.45
C PRO A 128 -14.59 -2.98 -10.28
N GLN A 129 -15.01 -4.23 -10.15
CA GLN A 129 -14.41 -5.12 -9.18
C GLN A 129 -12.95 -5.34 -9.58
N ILE A 130 -12.06 -5.23 -8.61
CA ILE A 130 -10.63 -5.41 -8.82
C ILE A 130 -10.11 -6.51 -7.91
N GLN A 131 -9.08 -7.20 -8.39
CA GLN A 131 -8.29 -8.12 -7.57
C GLN A 131 -6.82 -7.75 -7.74
N TRP A 132 -6.17 -7.47 -6.62
CA TRP A 132 -4.73 -7.23 -6.57
C TRP A 132 -4.00 -8.49 -6.12
N THR A 133 -2.95 -8.86 -6.85
CA THR A 133 -2.07 -9.97 -6.49
C THR A 133 -0.67 -9.44 -6.28
N ARG A 134 -0.25 -9.30 -5.01
CA ARG A 134 1.07 -8.76 -4.65
C ARG A 134 2.22 -9.62 -5.16
N GLN A 135 2.09 -10.95 -5.18
CA GLN A 135 3.14 -11.86 -5.64
C GLN A 135 3.46 -11.77 -7.14
N GLY A 136 2.54 -11.27 -7.93
CA GLY A 136 2.72 -11.13 -9.37
C GLY A 136 2.58 -9.69 -9.83
N ASN A 137 2.56 -8.72 -8.91
CA ASN A 137 2.41 -7.29 -9.19
C ASN A 137 1.33 -6.98 -10.24
N ALA A 138 0.26 -7.80 -10.24
CA ALA A 138 -0.78 -7.77 -11.25
C ALA A 138 -2.12 -7.32 -10.69
N LEU A 139 -2.73 -6.35 -11.36
CA LEU A 139 -4.07 -5.86 -11.11
C LEU A 139 -5.03 -6.47 -12.13
N GLN A 140 -5.93 -7.33 -11.68
CA GLN A 140 -7.05 -7.82 -12.46
C GLN A 140 -8.26 -6.92 -12.28
N ILE A 141 -8.85 -6.49 -13.39
CA ILE A 141 -10.07 -5.70 -13.41
C ILE A 141 -11.17 -6.58 -13.98
N PHE A 142 -12.19 -6.86 -13.15
CA PHE A 142 -13.34 -7.65 -13.59
C PHE A 142 -14.32 -6.74 -14.32
N GLY A 143 -14.41 -6.91 -15.64
CA GLY A 143 -15.27 -6.13 -16.51
C GLY A 143 -14.94 -6.39 -17.97
N ASP A 144 -15.66 -5.73 -18.86
CA ASP A 144 -15.44 -5.82 -20.31
C ASP A 144 -14.26 -4.94 -20.71
N LEU A 145 -13.04 -5.45 -20.47
CA LEU A 145 -11.81 -4.84 -20.97
C LEU A 145 -11.75 -5.03 -22.49
N GLY A 146 -12.05 -3.98 -23.24
CA GLY A 146 -11.92 -3.97 -24.69
C GLY A 146 -13.18 -4.19 -25.51
N GLY A 147 -14.31 -4.44 -24.86
CA GLY A 147 -15.61 -4.49 -25.54
C GLY A 147 -16.24 -3.12 -25.75
N THR A 148 -17.56 -3.03 -25.59
CA THR A 148 -18.31 -1.77 -25.67
C THR A 148 -18.24 -0.96 -24.39
N GLY A 149 -17.57 -1.48 -23.34
CA GLY A 149 -17.46 -0.88 -22.02
C GLY A 149 -16.56 0.36 -21.95
N ASP A 150 -16.51 0.95 -20.77
CA ASP A 150 -15.74 2.17 -20.51
C ASP A 150 -14.22 1.95 -20.43
N LEU A 151 -13.79 0.69 -20.27
CA LEU A 151 -12.39 0.30 -20.16
C LEU A 151 -11.83 -0.14 -21.53
N LYS A 152 -11.54 0.82 -22.40
CA LYS A 152 -10.96 0.56 -23.74
C LYS A 152 -9.50 0.96 -23.80
N ALA A 153 -8.76 0.35 -24.73
CA ALA A 153 -7.42 0.81 -25.06
C ALA A 153 -7.43 2.31 -25.43
N GLY A 154 -6.49 3.06 -24.88
CA GLY A 154 -6.39 4.51 -25.05
C GLY A 154 -7.16 5.33 -24.01
N LYS A 155 -7.97 4.72 -23.18
CA LYS A 155 -8.58 5.39 -22.03
C LYS A 155 -7.68 5.31 -20.79
N SER A 156 -7.83 6.29 -19.90
CA SER A 156 -7.08 6.32 -18.66
C SER A 156 -7.99 5.96 -17.49
N ILE A 157 -7.40 5.28 -16.52
CA ILE A 157 -7.99 4.99 -15.23
C ILE A 157 -7.12 5.57 -14.14
N VAL A 158 -7.69 5.87 -13.00
CA VAL A 158 -6.94 6.27 -11.79
C VAL A 158 -7.01 5.14 -10.79
N ALA A 159 -5.87 4.56 -10.47
CA ALA A 159 -5.74 3.59 -9.40
C ALA A 159 -5.38 4.29 -8.10
N GLU A 160 -6.15 4.02 -7.05
CA GLU A 160 -5.85 4.43 -5.69
C GLU A 160 -5.15 3.28 -4.99
N MET A 161 -3.92 3.51 -4.55
CA MET A 161 -3.08 2.45 -3.98
C MET A 161 -2.33 2.91 -2.74
N TYR A 162 -2.02 1.95 -1.87
CA TYR A 162 -1.07 2.11 -0.79
C TYR A 162 0.29 1.60 -1.23
N VAL A 163 1.29 2.42 -0.98
CA VAL A 163 2.68 2.12 -1.33
C VAL A 163 3.53 2.19 -0.06
N ALA A 164 4.39 1.21 0.15
CA ALA A 164 5.37 1.25 1.21
C ALA A 164 6.35 2.41 0.98
N THR A 165 6.72 3.10 2.04
CA THR A 165 7.72 4.16 1.95
C THR A 165 9.07 3.50 1.73
N SER A 166 9.60 3.58 0.51
CA SER A 166 10.93 3.06 0.24
C SER A 166 11.99 3.97 0.86
N ALA A 167 13.04 3.37 1.37
CA ALA A 167 14.18 4.07 1.96
C ALA A 167 14.89 4.98 0.94
N ASN A 168 14.84 4.63 -0.33
CA ASN A 168 15.39 5.42 -1.44
C ASN A 168 14.59 6.71 -1.69
N ALA A 169 13.28 6.67 -1.45
CA ALA A 169 12.41 7.83 -1.62
C ALA A 169 12.44 8.77 -0.40
N ASN A 170 12.66 8.24 0.79
CA ASN A 170 12.62 9.01 2.02
C ASN A 170 13.69 8.57 3.04
N GLY A 171 14.87 9.18 2.96
CA GLY A 171 15.97 8.90 3.90
C GLY A 171 15.65 9.19 5.38
N LYS A 172 14.56 9.92 5.67
CA LYS A 172 14.11 10.16 7.05
C LYS A 172 13.52 8.89 7.70
N LEU A 173 13.11 7.93 6.89
CA LEU A 173 12.58 6.65 7.36
C LEU A 173 13.57 5.94 8.30
N TYR A 174 14.85 5.95 7.94
CA TYR A 174 15.91 5.38 8.79
C TYR A 174 16.09 6.08 10.15
N ASN A 175 15.49 7.24 10.34
CA ASN A 175 15.56 7.94 11.64
C ASN A 175 14.41 7.58 12.58
N ASN A 176 13.49 6.72 12.18
CA ASN A 176 12.43 6.23 13.06
C ASN A 176 13.03 5.35 14.17
N ILE A 177 12.67 5.63 15.42
CA ILE A 177 13.21 4.94 16.60
C ILE A 177 12.80 3.47 16.60
N PHE A 178 11.54 3.20 16.28
CA PHE A 178 10.99 1.85 16.24
C PHE A 178 11.75 0.99 15.21
N LEU A 179 11.94 1.51 13.99
CA LEU A 179 12.69 0.81 12.94
C LEU A 179 14.11 0.46 13.38
N LYS A 180 14.78 1.40 14.07
CA LYS A 180 16.13 1.18 14.59
C LYS A 180 16.17 0.10 15.67
N GLU A 181 15.24 0.14 16.63
CA GLU A 181 15.13 -0.85 17.69
C GLU A 181 14.89 -2.24 17.10
N TYR A 182 13.94 -2.35 16.19
CA TYR A 182 13.59 -3.62 15.58
C TYR A 182 14.70 -4.18 14.69
N ALA A 183 15.32 -3.38 13.83
CA ALA A 183 16.47 -3.78 13.02
C ALA A 183 17.65 -4.22 13.90
N THR A 184 17.91 -3.50 15.01
CA THR A 184 18.97 -3.86 15.96
C THR A 184 18.69 -5.22 16.62
N ALA A 185 17.44 -5.50 16.98
CA ALA A 185 17.07 -6.78 17.57
C ALA A 185 17.22 -7.95 16.56
N LEU A 186 16.84 -7.74 15.29
CA LEU A 186 17.04 -8.72 14.22
C LEU A 186 18.53 -8.99 13.95
N ILE A 187 19.37 -7.95 13.96
CA ILE A 187 20.81 -8.09 13.78
C ILE A 187 21.42 -8.82 14.98
N LYS A 188 20.97 -8.55 16.22
CA LYS A 188 21.39 -9.31 17.41
C LYS A 188 20.99 -10.79 17.30
N GLU A 189 19.80 -11.10 16.81
CA GLU A 189 19.35 -12.48 16.57
C GLU A 189 20.29 -13.19 15.60
N GLN A 190 20.60 -12.54 14.46
CA GLN A 190 21.52 -13.06 13.46
C GLN A 190 22.93 -13.28 14.05
N TRP A 191 23.41 -12.32 14.83
CA TRP A 191 24.70 -12.43 15.52
C TRP A 191 24.71 -13.61 16.51
N GLY A 192 23.67 -13.76 17.32
CA GLY A 192 23.52 -14.91 18.22
C GLY A 192 23.51 -16.23 17.47
N ALA A 193 22.77 -16.33 16.37
CA ALA A 193 22.71 -17.51 15.52
C ALA A 193 24.09 -17.87 14.93
N ASN A 194 24.87 -16.89 14.50
CA ASN A 194 26.22 -17.10 13.99
C ASN A 194 27.18 -17.59 15.10
N LEU A 195 27.02 -17.08 16.33
CA LEU A 195 27.87 -17.47 17.47
C LEU A 195 27.53 -18.84 18.04
N ILE A 196 26.30 -19.35 17.89
CA ILE A 196 25.91 -20.68 18.34
C ILE A 196 26.77 -21.77 17.66
N LYS A 197 27.24 -21.53 16.43
CA LYS A 197 28.16 -22.45 15.73
C LYS A 197 29.50 -22.69 16.49
N PHE A 198 29.86 -21.73 17.33
CA PHE A 198 31.11 -21.77 18.14
C PHE A 198 30.85 -22.04 19.62
N GLU A 199 29.66 -22.56 19.97
CA GLU A 199 29.30 -22.90 21.34
C GLU A 199 30.27 -23.92 21.91
N GLY A 200 30.82 -23.65 23.10
CA GLY A 200 31.81 -24.51 23.74
C GLY A 200 33.27 -24.21 23.39
N MET A 201 33.56 -23.34 22.45
CA MET A 201 34.91 -22.86 22.20
C MET A 201 35.34 -21.87 23.28
N VAL A 202 36.49 -22.15 23.88
CA VAL A 202 37.12 -21.25 24.86
C VAL A 202 38.16 -20.41 24.11
N LEU A 203 37.96 -19.10 24.12
CA LEU A 203 38.89 -18.14 23.56
C LEU A 203 40.17 -18.04 24.42
N PRO A 204 41.31 -17.63 23.84
CA PRO A 204 42.51 -17.32 24.60
C PRO A 204 42.19 -16.30 25.71
N GLY A 205 42.37 -16.69 26.98
CA GLY A 205 41.98 -15.91 28.16
C GLY A 205 40.78 -16.45 28.94
N GLY A 206 40.23 -17.63 28.55
CA GLY A 206 39.19 -18.31 29.32
C GLY A 206 37.76 -17.77 29.09
N VAL A 207 37.59 -16.90 28.09
CA VAL A 207 36.26 -16.32 27.77
C VAL A 207 35.49 -17.31 26.90
N GLN A 208 34.29 -17.68 27.36
CA GLN A 208 33.35 -18.48 26.58
C GLN A 208 32.37 -17.54 25.84
N LEU A 209 32.12 -17.86 24.56
CA LEU A 209 31.14 -17.19 23.76
C LEU A 209 29.75 -17.76 24.07
N ASN A 210 28.85 -16.94 24.59
CA ASN A 210 27.50 -17.36 24.94
C ASN A 210 26.49 -16.92 23.83
N GLY A 211 26.63 -17.52 22.64
CA GLY A 211 25.79 -17.20 21.49
C GLY A 211 24.31 -17.50 21.73
N ARG A 212 24.01 -18.57 22.45
CA ARG A 212 22.62 -18.96 22.75
C ARG A 212 21.88 -17.92 23.58
N GLN A 213 22.52 -17.36 24.57
CA GLN A 213 21.88 -16.32 25.40
C GLN A 213 21.60 -15.06 24.59
N ILE A 214 22.55 -14.64 23.73
CA ILE A 214 22.34 -13.48 22.85
C ILE A 214 21.15 -13.73 21.91
N TYR A 215 21.03 -14.94 21.36
CA TYR A 215 19.95 -15.33 20.49
C TYR A 215 18.58 -15.32 21.21
N GLU A 216 18.49 -15.90 22.40
CA GLU A 216 17.27 -15.97 23.20
C GLU A 216 16.82 -14.57 23.67
N ASP A 217 17.77 -13.75 24.13
CA ASP A 217 17.52 -12.35 24.52
C ASP A 217 17.01 -11.54 23.33
N ALA A 218 17.63 -11.66 22.16
CA ALA A 218 17.20 -10.98 20.94
C ALA A 218 15.79 -11.40 20.50
N LYS A 219 15.49 -12.69 20.61
CA LYS A 219 14.17 -13.22 20.25
C LYS A 219 13.08 -12.69 21.17
N SER A 220 13.37 -12.55 22.47
CA SER A 220 12.48 -11.93 23.45
C SER A 220 12.28 -10.43 23.15
N GLU A 221 13.37 -9.70 22.82
CA GLU A 221 13.28 -8.29 22.41
C GLU A 221 12.39 -8.13 21.16
N ILE A 222 12.57 -8.97 20.13
CA ILE A 222 11.77 -8.97 18.90
C ILE A 222 10.28 -9.14 19.20
N GLU A 223 9.94 -10.09 20.09
CA GLU A 223 8.55 -10.35 20.44
C GLU A 223 7.90 -9.18 21.17
N VAL A 224 8.60 -8.55 22.10
CA VAL A 224 8.15 -7.34 22.81
C VAL A 224 7.93 -6.18 21.82
N ILE A 225 8.87 -5.98 20.88
CA ILE A 225 8.75 -4.91 19.88
C ILE A 225 7.58 -5.18 18.92
N ARG A 226 7.36 -6.43 18.51
CA ARG A 226 6.19 -6.80 17.68
C ARG A 226 4.88 -6.56 18.42
N GLN A 227 4.77 -6.92 19.67
CA GLN A 227 3.58 -6.64 20.48
C GLN A 227 3.33 -5.14 20.61
N ARG A 228 4.41 -4.34 20.76
CA ARG A 228 4.30 -2.89 20.82
C ARG A 228 3.79 -2.30 19.50
N ILE A 229 4.20 -2.83 18.35
CA ILE A 229 3.70 -2.37 17.04
C ILE A 229 2.19 -2.60 16.91
N TYR A 230 1.72 -3.78 17.31
CA TYR A 230 0.29 -4.08 17.26
C TYR A 230 -0.56 -3.23 18.23
N ASN A 231 0.00 -2.82 19.35
CA ASN A 231 -0.76 -2.10 20.38
C ASN A 231 -0.68 -0.58 20.23
N GLU A 232 0.43 -0.04 19.75
CA GLU A 232 0.70 1.42 19.76
C GLU A 232 0.63 2.04 18.36
N TYR A 233 0.90 1.25 17.31
CA TYR A 233 1.02 1.75 15.93
C TYR A 233 -0.07 1.24 14.99
N ASP A 234 -1.02 0.48 15.52
CA ASP A 234 -2.21 0.15 14.74
C ASP A 234 -2.94 1.46 14.40
N THR A 235 -3.13 1.69 13.11
CA THR A 235 -3.88 2.87 12.67
C THR A 235 -5.24 2.84 13.33
N PRO A 236 -5.66 3.92 14.01
CA PRO A 236 -7.00 3.98 14.53
C PRO A 236 -7.97 3.68 13.39
N PRO A 237 -8.96 2.82 13.59
CA PRO A 237 -9.91 2.50 12.55
C PRO A 237 -10.47 3.82 11.99
N ASP A 238 -10.36 4.01 10.69
CA ASP A 238 -10.96 5.14 10.01
C ASP A 238 -12.46 5.11 10.33
N PHE A 239 -12.87 5.91 11.29
CA PHE A 239 -14.28 6.18 11.51
C PHE A 239 -14.76 6.97 10.31
N PHE A 240 -15.35 6.29 9.37
CA PHE A 240 -16.19 6.93 8.39
C PHE A 240 -17.39 7.53 9.14
N VAL A 241 -17.24 8.77 9.53
CA VAL A 241 -18.40 9.58 9.91
C VAL A 241 -19.11 9.86 8.60
N GLY A 242 -20.22 9.12 8.39
CA GLY A 242 -21.09 9.28 7.23
C GLY A 242 -21.75 10.67 7.16
#